data_55c12382fcc9b4b546b5fc10137fe57c
#
_entry.id   55c12382fcc9b4b546b5fc10137fe57c
#
_cell.length_a   1.000
_cell.length_b   1.000
_cell.length_c   1.000
_cell.angle_alpha   90.00
_cell.angle_beta   90.00
_cell.angle_gamma   90.00
#
_symmetry.space_group_name_H-M   'P 1'
#
loop_
_entity.id
_entity.type
_entity.pdbx_description
1 polymer ?
#
loop_
_entity_poly.entity_id
_entity_poly.type
_entity_poly.pdbx_seq_one_letter_code
_entity_poly.pdbx_strand_id
1 'polypeptide(L)'
;HFNQWFDLSSHTDFEGNHVIRFKDINDVNVDDYKQIDGLLAKLYNVRIKREPPLTDNKVLLSWNALMVPSLIEAGKVFNEEKYTTAGLALASRLESFNKNNQLYRVSINNKLETNALFEDYAYLANAYLSVFDQTNEKKWLNRAVQLVNTMNEKFWDKERFGYNMTNDNKYLNTRYKESYDGAIPSANGIAYQVLVKLNNRTTEPSFIQQAEQLLSAFSADINQDPYSYSSFILGFNHAIFTEAANVQYAYQGRIRVHTQTLDNDELLVNLSLNPLWHINSNQPIQDSLIATKITNLDTQNWTLEDSTYPQGELAKLGFSKDQISIYKDQAKIGLKLKQHSKTYITPTLLLTLQACSDKVCLPPTTITLKP
;
A
#
# COMPACT_ATOMS: atom_id res chain seq x y z
N HIS A 1 -21.33 -26.87 -35.15
CA HIS A 1 -21.44 -25.68 -34.29
C HIS A 1 -20.08 -25.15 -33.81
N PHE A 2 -19.15 -26.01 -33.28
CA PHE A 2 -17.84 -25.55 -32.74
C PHE A 2 -17.02 -24.77 -33.79
N ASN A 3 -16.93 -25.28 -35.02
CA ASN A 3 -16.20 -24.65 -36.11
C ASN A 3 -16.83 -23.32 -36.62
N GLN A 4 -17.97 -22.91 -36.10
CA GLN A 4 -18.57 -21.61 -36.37
C GLN A 4 -17.72 -20.50 -35.78
N TRP A 5 -17.30 -20.66 -34.55
CA TRP A 5 -16.56 -19.64 -33.81
C TRP A 5 -15.06 -19.91 -33.75
N PHE A 6 -14.63 -21.19 -33.77
CA PHE A 6 -13.24 -21.55 -33.59
C PHE A 6 -12.56 -22.00 -34.87
N ASP A 7 -11.31 -21.56 -35.01
CA ASP A 7 -10.45 -22.05 -36.05
C ASP A 7 -9.80 -23.37 -35.61
N LEU A 8 -10.02 -24.40 -36.46
CA LEU A 8 -9.38 -25.70 -36.35
C LEU A 8 -8.65 -25.95 -37.68
N SER A 9 -7.83 -24.99 -38.10
CA SER A 9 -7.08 -25.10 -39.35
C SER A 9 -6.27 -26.40 -39.40
N SER A 10 -6.03 -26.88 -40.60
CA SER A 10 -5.24 -28.10 -40.84
C SER A 10 -3.76 -27.96 -40.49
N HIS A 11 -3.32 -26.74 -40.15
CA HIS A 11 -1.96 -26.45 -39.73
C HIS A 11 -1.81 -26.62 -38.23
N THR A 12 -0.82 -27.36 -37.80
CA THR A 12 -0.47 -27.47 -36.37
C THR A 12 0.32 -26.25 -35.95
N ASP A 13 -0.10 -25.62 -34.82
CA ASP A 13 0.47 -24.35 -34.38
C ASP A 13 1.68 -24.56 -33.46
N PHE A 14 1.69 -25.64 -32.67
CA PHE A 14 2.72 -25.88 -31.66
C PHE A 14 2.94 -27.38 -31.46
N GLU A 15 4.15 -27.86 -31.71
CA GLU A 15 4.56 -29.27 -31.50
C GLU A 15 3.58 -30.30 -32.10
N GLY A 16 3.02 -30.02 -33.28
CA GLY A 16 2.06 -30.92 -33.92
C GLY A 16 0.63 -30.86 -33.36
N ASN A 17 0.33 -29.94 -32.46
CA ASN A 17 -0.99 -29.76 -31.88
C ASN A 17 -1.69 -28.51 -32.38
N HIS A 18 -3.02 -28.53 -32.36
CA HIS A 18 -3.84 -27.36 -32.69
C HIS A 18 -4.07 -26.51 -31.43
N VAL A 19 -3.87 -25.21 -31.56
CA VAL A 19 -4.30 -24.22 -30.52
C VAL A 19 -5.69 -23.74 -30.91
N ILE A 20 -6.66 -23.95 -30.02
CA ILE A 20 -8.03 -23.49 -30.21
C ILE A 20 -8.05 -21.97 -30.05
N ARG A 21 -8.44 -21.27 -31.13
CA ARG A 21 -8.59 -19.80 -31.12
C ARG A 21 -9.87 -19.38 -31.78
N PHE A 22 -10.41 -18.23 -31.46
CA PHE A 22 -11.54 -17.66 -32.19
C PHE A 22 -11.10 -17.32 -33.62
N LYS A 23 -11.99 -17.52 -34.60
CA LYS A 23 -11.79 -17.04 -35.97
C LYS A 23 -11.74 -15.52 -36.02
N ASP A 24 -12.78 -14.88 -35.48
CA ASP A 24 -12.85 -13.47 -35.16
C ASP A 24 -13.65 -13.29 -33.87
N ILE A 25 -13.09 -12.61 -32.90
CA ILE A 25 -13.78 -12.33 -31.61
C ILE A 25 -14.93 -11.33 -31.79
N ASN A 26 -14.86 -10.48 -32.81
CA ASN A 26 -15.89 -9.48 -33.09
C ASN A 26 -17.17 -10.11 -33.67
N ASP A 27 -17.09 -11.31 -34.20
CA ASP A 27 -18.24 -12.08 -34.72
C ASP A 27 -19.02 -12.81 -33.61
N VAL A 28 -18.54 -12.76 -32.37
CA VAL A 28 -19.18 -13.41 -31.20
C VAL A 28 -20.10 -12.42 -30.50
N ASN A 29 -21.41 -12.70 -30.50
CA ASN A 29 -22.36 -11.88 -29.75
C ASN A 29 -22.63 -12.43 -28.35
N VAL A 30 -23.32 -11.65 -27.51
CA VAL A 30 -23.56 -11.99 -26.09
C VAL A 30 -24.34 -13.31 -25.94
N ASP A 31 -25.24 -13.61 -26.86
CA ASP A 31 -26.08 -14.83 -26.81
C ASP A 31 -25.28 -16.10 -27.18
N ASP A 32 -24.22 -15.94 -27.94
CA ASP A 32 -23.33 -17.05 -28.35
C ASP A 32 -22.50 -17.57 -27.16
N TYR A 33 -22.19 -16.72 -26.17
CA TYR A 33 -21.33 -17.13 -25.03
C TYR A 33 -21.87 -18.32 -24.27
N LYS A 34 -23.19 -18.45 -24.07
CA LYS A 34 -23.77 -19.62 -23.40
C LYS A 34 -23.54 -20.92 -24.15
N GLN A 35 -23.61 -20.87 -25.48
CA GLN A 35 -23.34 -22.04 -26.34
C GLN A 35 -21.85 -22.37 -26.32
N ILE A 36 -21.00 -21.35 -26.43
CA ILE A 36 -19.55 -21.48 -26.38
C ILE A 36 -19.12 -22.08 -25.05
N ASP A 37 -19.60 -21.57 -23.92
CA ASP A 37 -19.32 -22.10 -22.58
C ASP A 37 -19.73 -23.56 -22.45
N GLY A 38 -20.89 -23.92 -22.98
CA GLY A 38 -21.36 -25.31 -23.00
C GLY A 38 -20.45 -26.25 -23.84
N LEU A 39 -19.89 -25.76 -24.92
CA LEU A 39 -18.92 -26.49 -25.73
C LEU A 39 -17.56 -26.60 -25.07
N LEU A 40 -17.07 -25.50 -24.50
CA LEU A 40 -15.80 -25.47 -23.74
C LEU A 40 -15.88 -26.38 -22.52
N ALA A 41 -16.99 -26.40 -21.80
CA ALA A 41 -17.20 -27.32 -20.68
C ALA A 41 -17.10 -28.79 -21.08
N LYS A 42 -17.65 -29.16 -22.26
CA LYS A 42 -17.50 -30.53 -22.79
C LYS A 42 -16.05 -30.88 -23.12
N LEU A 43 -15.32 -29.96 -23.73
CA LEU A 43 -13.88 -30.12 -24.00
C LEU A 43 -13.07 -30.24 -22.72
N TYR A 44 -13.37 -29.39 -21.73
CA TYR A 44 -12.74 -29.43 -20.43
C TYR A 44 -12.93 -30.78 -19.74
N ASN A 45 -14.16 -31.32 -19.74
CA ASN A 45 -14.47 -32.62 -19.15
C ASN A 45 -13.72 -33.81 -19.82
N VAL A 46 -13.32 -33.66 -21.08
CA VAL A 46 -12.45 -34.63 -21.74
C VAL A 46 -10.99 -34.39 -21.36
N ARG A 47 -10.56 -33.11 -21.31
CA ARG A 47 -9.19 -32.73 -20.99
C ARG A 47 -8.77 -33.13 -19.58
N ILE A 48 -9.63 -32.95 -18.56
CA ILE A 48 -9.33 -33.29 -17.17
C ILE A 48 -9.05 -34.78 -16.93
N LYS A 49 -9.43 -35.66 -17.90
CA LYS A 49 -9.13 -37.09 -17.86
C LYS A 49 -7.75 -37.45 -18.37
N ARG A 50 -7.05 -36.49 -19.02
CA ARG A 50 -5.67 -36.66 -19.47
C ARG A 50 -4.72 -36.46 -18.30
N GLU A 51 -3.55 -37.06 -18.38
CA GLU A 51 -2.48 -36.80 -17.40
C GLU A 51 -2.16 -35.30 -17.40
N PRO A 52 -2.28 -34.62 -16.24
CA PRO A 52 -2.00 -33.19 -16.17
C PRO A 52 -0.48 -32.94 -16.21
N PRO A 53 -0.05 -31.78 -16.70
CA PRO A 53 1.33 -31.35 -16.52
C PRO A 53 1.73 -31.32 -15.06
N LEU A 54 3.03 -31.48 -14.79
CA LEU A 54 3.55 -31.32 -13.44
C LEU A 54 3.18 -29.97 -12.86
N THR A 55 2.53 -29.98 -11.70
CA THR A 55 2.20 -28.75 -10.97
C THR A 55 3.36 -28.39 -10.03
N ASP A 56 3.90 -27.20 -10.20
CA ASP A 56 4.88 -26.65 -9.25
C ASP A 56 4.12 -26.12 -8.02
N ASN A 57 4.30 -26.83 -6.89
CA ASN A 57 3.62 -26.51 -5.63
C ASN A 57 4.44 -25.60 -4.70
N LYS A 58 5.49 -24.94 -5.21
CA LYS A 58 6.25 -23.98 -4.42
C LYS A 58 5.40 -22.77 -4.05
N VAL A 59 5.49 -22.38 -2.79
CA VAL A 59 4.94 -21.09 -2.31
C VAL A 59 6.11 -20.13 -2.12
N LEU A 60 6.16 -19.08 -2.93
CA LEU A 60 7.23 -18.07 -2.89
C LEU A 60 6.81 -16.92 -1.99
N LEU A 61 7.66 -16.57 -1.01
CA LEU A 61 7.41 -15.48 -0.08
C LEU A 61 7.22 -14.15 -0.80
N SER A 62 8.15 -13.78 -1.70
CA SER A 62 8.16 -12.52 -2.43
C SER A 62 6.87 -12.30 -3.21
N TRP A 63 6.42 -13.26 -3.99
CA TRP A 63 5.21 -13.13 -4.80
C TRP A 63 3.93 -13.06 -3.99
N ASN A 64 3.86 -13.83 -2.91
CA ASN A 64 2.72 -13.75 -1.99
C ASN A 64 2.72 -12.44 -1.20
N ALA A 65 3.89 -11.90 -0.86
CA ALA A 65 4.00 -10.59 -0.22
C ALA A 65 3.51 -9.45 -1.13
N LEU A 66 3.79 -9.49 -2.45
CA LEU A 66 3.24 -8.54 -3.42
C LEU A 66 1.72 -8.61 -3.54
N MET A 67 1.12 -9.79 -3.34
CA MET A 67 -0.33 -9.97 -3.39
C MET A 67 -1.06 -9.29 -2.23
N VAL A 68 -0.45 -9.16 -1.04
CA VAL A 68 -1.10 -8.59 0.14
C VAL A 68 -1.58 -7.15 -0.08
N PRO A 69 -0.72 -6.18 -0.45
CA PRO A 69 -1.17 -4.80 -0.69
C PRO A 69 -2.18 -4.73 -1.85
N SER A 70 -2.03 -5.56 -2.88
CA SER A 70 -2.95 -5.59 -4.02
C SER A 70 -4.36 -6.04 -3.62
N LEU A 71 -4.47 -7.04 -2.75
CA LEU A 71 -5.75 -7.50 -2.21
C LEU A 71 -6.40 -6.45 -1.31
N ILE A 72 -5.62 -5.81 -0.43
CA ILE A 72 -6.14 -4.75 0.43
C ILE A 72 -6.67 -3.58 -0.41
N GLU A 73 -5.93 -3.18 -1.44
CA GLU A 73 -6.33 -2.09 -2.33
C GLU A 73 -7.56 -2.47 -3.18
N ALA A 74 -7.62 -3.70 -3.71
CA ALA A 74 -8.79 -4.19 -4.42
C ALA A 74 -10.05 -4.16 -3.53
N GLY A 75 -9.91 -4.51 -2.24
CA GLY A 75 -11.01 -4.44 -1.28
C GLY A 75 -11.58 -3.03 -1.13
N LYS A 76 -10.70 -2.02 -1.16
CA LYS A 76 -11.09 -0.60 -1.09
C LYS A 76 -11.73 -0.12 -2.39
N VAL A 77 -11.04 -0.32 -3.52
CA VAL A 77 -11.46 0.19 -4.84
C VAL A 77 -12.78 -0.42 -5.29
N PHE A 78 -12.98 -1.72 -5.06
CA PHE A 78 -14.21 -2.42 -5.44
C PHE A 78 -15.27 -2.43 -4.33
N ASN A 79 -14.97 -1.85 -3.16
CA ASN A 79 -15.82 -1.92 -1.96
C ASN A 79 -16.25 -3.36 -1.62
N GLU A 80 -15.29 -4.30 -1.67
CA GLU A 80 -15.51 -5.73 -1.49
C GLU A 80 -14.63 -6.26 -0.36
N GLU A 81 -15.18 -6.35 0.85
CA GLU A 81 -14.46 -6.76 2.08
C GLU A 81 -13.75 -8.12 1.96
N LYS A 82 -14.25 -9.02 1.12
CA LYS A 82 -13.63 -10.34 0.90
C LYS A 82 -12.17 -10.25 0.47
N TYR A 83 -11.79 -9.24 -0.33
CA TYR A 83 -10.40 -9.05 -0.77
C TYR A 83 -9.53 -8.54 0.38
N THR A 84 -10.00 -7.55 1.14
CA THR A 84 -9.29 -7.08 2.34
C THR A 84 -9.05 -8.22 3.32
N THR A 85 -10.09 -8.99 3.62
CA THR A 85 -10.01 -10.17 4.51
C THR A 85 -8.99 -11.18 4.01
N ALA A 86 -8.98 -11.48 2.70
CA ALA A 86 -8.00 -12.38 2.09
C ALA A 86 -6.57 -11.85 2.22
N GLY A 87 -6.34 -10.54 1.99
CA GLY A 87 -5.04 -9.90 2.15
C GLY A 87 -4.51 -9.98 3.58
N LEU A 88 -5.35 -9.71 4.58
CA LEU A 88 -5.01 -9.81 6.00
C LEU A 88 -4.68 -11.26 6.41
N ALA A 89 -5.48 -12.21 5.95
CA ALA A 89 -5.24 -13.63 6.19
C ALA A 89 -3.93 -14.10 5.55
N LEU A 90 -3.65 -13.68 4.31
CA LEU A 90 -2.40 -13.98 3.63
C LEU A 90 -1.20 -13.43 4.40
N ALA A 91 -1.22 -12.15 4.81
CA ALA A 91 -0.14 -11.54 5.59
C ALA A 91 0.16 -12.32 6.88
N SER A 92 -0.89 -12.77 7.58
CA SER A 92 -0.75 -13.59 8.78
C SER A 92 -0.10 -14.95 8.49
N ARG A 93 -0.41 -15.57 7.33
CA ARG A 93 0.21 -16.83 6.92
C ARG A 93 1.68 -16.65 6.57
N LEU A 94 2.07 -15.50 5.99
CA LEU A 94 3.46 -15.23 5.64
C LEU A 94 4.38 -15.10 6.87
N GLU A 95 3.84 -14.87 8.08
CA GLU A 95 4.62 -14.91 9.32
C GLU A 95 5.32 -16.26 9.53
N SER A 96 4.75 -17.35 9.05
CA SER A 96 5.32 -18.70 9.16
C SER A 96 6.64 -18.88 8.37
N PHE A 97 6.95 -17.98 7.44
CA PHE A 97 8.23 -17.97 6.71
C PHE A 97 9.40 -17.46 7.56
N ASN A 98 9.14 -16.84 8.71
CA ASN A 98 10.15 -16.47 9.68
C ASN A 98 10.21 -17.53 10.79
N LYS A 99 11.32 -18.24 10.86
CA LYS A 99 11.57 -19.26 11.90
C LYS A 99 12.93 -19.01 12.54
N ASN A 100 12.95 -18.88 13.85
CA ASN A 100 14.19 -18.64 14.64
C ASN A 100 14.97 -17.40 14.13
N ASN A 101 14.30 -16.30 13.84
CA ASN A 101 14.84 -15.05 13.26
C ASN A 101 15.50 -15.24 11.88
N GLN A 102 15.28 -16.37 11.22
CA GLN A 102 15.68 -16.58 9.84
C GLN A 102 14.46 -16.54 8.93
N LEU A 103 14.47 -15.65 7.95
CA LEU A 103 13.45 -15.57 6.91
C LEU A 103 13.82 -16.55 5.77
N TYR A 104 12.82 -17.29 5.30
CA TYR A 104 12.93 -18.24 4.21
C TYR A 104 12.17 -17.75 2.98
N ARG A 105 12.68 -18.13 1.79
CA ARG A 105 12.12 -17.71 0.50
C ARG A 105 10.99 -18.61 0.02
N VAL A 106 11.10 -19.91 0.23
CA VAL A 106 10.26 -20.93 -0.38
C VAL A 106 9.68 -21.86 0.66
N SER A 107 8.42 -22.23 0.49
CA SER A 107 7.81 -23.37 1.20
C SER A 107 7.37 -24.41 0.18
N ILE A 108 7.82 -25.65 0.34
CA ILE A 108 7.41 -26.82 -0.46
C ILE A 108 6.84 -27.86 0.50
N ASN A 109 5.60 -28.24 0.30
CA ASN A 109 4.92 -29.23 1.17
C ASN A 109 5.04 -28.87 2.66
N ASN A 110 4.88 -27.58 3.00
CA ASN A 110 5.02 -27.00 4.35
C ASN A 110 6.45 -27.08 4.95
N LYS A 111 7.46 -27.37 4.16
CA LYS A 111 8.85 -27.27 4.57
C LYS A 111 9.44 -25.95 4.04
N LEU A 112 10.07 -25.21 4.93
CA LEU A 112 10.76 -23.98 4.57
C LEU A 112 12.13 -24.33 4.00
N GLU A 113 12.42 -23.76 2.83
CA GLU A 113 13.66 -24.01 2.09
C GLU A 113 14.20 -22.69 1.54
N THR A 114 15.50 -22.62 1.35
CA THR A 114 16.21 -21.46 0.80
C THR A 114 16.07 -20.22 1.67
N ASN A 115 17.18 -19.64 2.09
CA ASN A 115 17.19 -18.37 2.81
C ASN A 115 16.63 -17.26 1.93
N ALA A 116 15.89 -16.34 2.54
CA ALA A 116 15.33 -15.19 1.85
C ALA A 116 16.42 -14.30 1.26
N LEU A 117 16.14 -13.77 0.07
CA LEU A 117 16.92 -12.77 -0.64
C LEU A 117 16.39 -11.37 -0.31
N PHE A 118 17.07 -10.35 -0.79
CA PHE A 118 16.71 -8.96 -0.55
C PHE A 118 15.24 -8.65 -0.90
N GLU A 119 14.76 -9.10 -2.07
CA GLU A 119 13.39 -8.84 -2.51
C GLU A 119 12.33 -9.40 -1.56
N ASP A 120 12.60 -10.55 -0.92
CA ASP A 120 11.67 -11.15 0.03
C ASP A 120 11.46 -10.24 1.26
N TYR A 121 12.53 -9.60 1.74
CA TYR A 121 12.46 -8.63 2.84
C TYR A 121 11.71 -7.36 2.43
N ALA A 122 12.04 -6.79 1.27
CA ALA A 122 11.44 -5.54 0.79
C ALA A 122 9.93 -5.68 0.57
N TYR A 123 9.51 -6.74 -0.12
CA TYR A 123 8.10 -6.96 -0.41
C TYR A 123 7.31 -7.32 0.85
N LEU A 124 7.87 -8.12 1.76
CA LEU A 124 7.20 -8.46 3.01
C LEU A 124 7.07 -7.23 3.93
N ALA A 125 8.09 -6.36 3.99
CA ALA A 125 8.00 -5.12 4.74
C ALA A 125 6.90 -4.20 4.19
N ASN A 126 6.78 -4.06 2.86
CA ASN A 126 5.70 -3.31 2.22
C ASN A 126 4.32 -3.93 2.51
N ALA A 127 4.22 -5.27 2.48
CA ALA A 127 2.99 -5.97 2.84
C ALA A 127 2.56 -5.66 4.27
N TYR A 128 3.47 -5.74 5.24
CA TYR A 128 3.17 -5.44 6.64
C TYR A 128 2.79 -3.98 6.88
N LEU A 129 3.40 -3.03 6.14
CA LEU A 129 2.98 -1.62 6.20
C LEU A 129 1.55 -1.44 5.68
N SER A 130 1.17 -2.12 4.60
CA SER A 130 -0.20 -2.08 4.07
C SER A 130 -1.22 -2.66 5.06
N VAL A 131 -0.84 -3.74 5.77
CA VAL A 131 -1.69 -4.29 6.84
C VAL A 131 -1.78 -3.34 8.03
N PHE A 132 -0.67 -2.70 8.41
CA PHE A 132 -0.67 -1.67 9.46
C PHE A 132 -1.61 -0.51 9.09
N ASP A 133 -1.53 -0.02 7.88
CA ASP A 133 -2.40 1.07 7.40
C ASP A 133 -3.88 0.68 7.47
N GLN A 134 -4.21 -0.57 7.15
CA GLN A 134 -5.58 -1.07 7.21
C GLN A 134 -6.09 -1.29 8.64
N THR A 135 -5.25 -1.86 9.53
CA THR A 135 -5.70 -2.34 10.85
C THR A 135 -5.34 -1.42 12.02
N ASN A 136 -4.34 -0.54 11.85
CA ASN A 136 -3.71 0.25 12.91
C ASN A 136 -3.06 -0.60 14.02
N GLU A 137 -2.80 -1.89 13.78
CA GLU A 137 -2.15 -2.76 14.75
C GLU A 137 -0.63 -2.58 14.71
N LYS A 138 -0.06 -1.98 15.75
CA LYS A 138 1.39 -1.67 15.85
C LYS A 138 2.32 -2.86 15.65
N LYS A 139 1.84 -4.09 15.87
CA LYS A 139 2.66 -5.28 15.61
C LYS A 139 3.18 -5.33 14.17
N TRP A 140 2.37 -4.92 13.20
CA TRP A 140 2.73 -4.94 11.77
C TRP A 140 3.79 -3.89 11.44
N LEU A 141 3.66 -2.69 12.00
CA LEU A 141 4.69 -1.65 11.88
C LEU A 141 6.02 -2.11 12.47
N ASN A 142 6.00 -2.68 13.69
CA ASN A 142 7.21 -3.18 14.35
C ASN A 142 7.89 -4.29 13.52
N ARG A 143 7.11 -5.18 12.91
CA ARG A 143 7.64 -6.23 12.02
C ARG A 143 8.26 -5.67 10.74
N ALA A 144 7.64 -4.66 10.13
CA ALA A 144 8.21 -3.98 8.98
C ALA A 144 9.55 -3.32 9.33
N VAL A 145 9.65 -2.64 10.48
CA VAL A 145 10.91 -2.07 10.97
C VAL A 145 11.97 -3.14 11.20
N GLN A 146 11.63 -4.27 11.82
CA GLN A 146 12.56 -5.38 12.03
C GLN A 146 13.10 -5.96 10.71
N LEU A 147 12.21 -6.12 9.71
CA LEU A 147 12.62 -6.59 8.38
C LEU A 147 13.58 -5.61 7.72
N VAL A 148 13.31 -4.30 7.80
CA VAL A 148 14.19 -3.27 7.22
C VAL A 148 15.54 -3.24 7.93
N ASN A 149 15.60 -3.35 9.25
CA ASN A 149 16.85 -3.41 9.99
C ASN A 149 17.69 -4.64 9.55
N THR A 150 17.06 -5.80 9.45
CA THR A 150 17.75 -7.02 8.97
C THR A 150 18.18 -6.90 7.51
N MET A 151 17.36 -6.28 6.67
CA MET A 151 17.67 -5.98 5.27
C MET A 151 18.87 -5.06 5.15
N ASN A 152 18.96 -4.03 6.00
CA ASN A 152 20.09 -3.11 6.05
C ASN A 152 21.39 -3.80 6.45
N GLU A 153 21.34 -4.70 7.44
CA GLU A 153 22.52 -5.46 7.87
C GLU A 153 23.05 -6.39 6.79
N LYS A 154 22.15 -7.05 6.03
CA LYS A 154 22.52 -8.12 5.10
C LYS A 154 22.84 -7.64 3.69
N PHE A 155 22.17 -6.61 3.20
CA PHE A 155 22.15 -6.29 1.77
C PHE A 155 22.56 -4.86 1.44
N TRP A 156 22.59 -3.92 2.40
CA TRP A 156 22.92 -2.53 2.15
C TRP A 156 24.40 -2.35 1.78
N ASP A 157 24.65 -1.68 0.67
CA ASP A 157 25.98 -1.24 0.27
C ASP A 157 26.28 0.14 0.88
N LYS A 158 27.20 0.20 1.84
CA LYS A 158 27.55 1.42 2.55
C LYS A 158 28.40 2.39 1.72
N GLU A 159 29.07 1.91 0.68
CA GLU A 159 29.99 2.71 -0.14
C GLU A 159 29.29 3.34 -1.35
N ARG A 160 28.43 2.55 -2.03
CA ARG A 160 27.76 2.95 -3.27
C ARG A 160 26.25 3.14 -3.09
N PHE A 161 25.75 2.96 -1.88
CA PHE A 161 24.34 2.93 -1.52
C PHE A 161 23.51 1.93 -2.33
N GLY A 162 22.25 1.77 -1.94
CA GLY A 162 21.37 0.78 -2.54
C GLY A 162 21.60 -0.64 -2.04
N TYR A 163 20.61 -1.50 -2.30
CA TYR A 163 20.65 -2.87 -1.82
C TYR A 163 21.11 -3.84 -2.90
N ASN A 164 22.03 -4.72 -2.53
CA ASN A 164 22.42 -5.87 -3.34
C ASN A 164 21.34 -6.95 -3.27
N MET A 165 21.11 -7.69 -4.36
CA MET A 165 20.08 -8.74 -4.42
C MET A 165 20.39 -9.93 -3.49
N THR A 166 21.68 -10.17 -3.22
CA THR A 166 22.16 -11.25 -2.34
C THR A 166 23.02 -10.69 -1.21
N ASN A 167 23.06 -11.40 -0.09
CA ASN A 167 24.04 -11.14 0.97
C ASN A 167 25.46 -11.49 0.49
N ASP A 168 26.46 -11.16 1.32
CA ASP A 168 27.85 -11.50 1.03
C ASP A 168 27.99 -13.01 0.83
N ASN A 169 28.56 -13.36 -0.31
CA ASN A 169 28.82 -14.74 -0.68
C ASN A 169 30.21 -14.83 -1.31
N LYS A 170 31.08 -15.63 -0.71
CA LYS A 170 32.46 -15.85 -1.17
C LYS A 170 32.59 -16.40 -2.61
N TYR A 171 31.49 -16.88 -3.17
CA TYR A 171 31.47 -17.40 -4.54
C TYR A 171 31.06 -16.33 -5.59
N LEU A 172 30.68 -15.14 -5.16
CA LEU A 172 30.30 -14.04 -6.05
C LEU A 172 31.42 -13.00 -6.10
N ASN A 173 31.97 -12.77 -7.27
CA ASN A 173 32.97 -11.72 -7.48
C ASN A 173 32.36 -10.31 -7.43
N THR A 174 31.07 -10.19 -7.76
CA THR A 174 30.33 -8.93 -7.75
C THR A 174 28.89 -9.18 -7.31
N ARG A 175 28.39 -8.35 -6.41
CA ARG A 175 26.98 -8.35 -6.04
C ARG A 175 26.21 -7.41 -6.96
N TYR A 176 25.11 -7.92 -7.51
CA TYR A 176 24.25 -7.17 -8.40
C TYR A 176 23.18 -6.40 -7.62
N LYS A 177 22.89 -5.18 -8.06
CA LYS A 177 21.77 -4.35 -7.57
C LYS A 177 20.77 -4.19 -8.70
N GLU A 178 19.54 -4.62 -8.49
CA GLU A 178 18.46 -4.45 -9.43
C GLU A 178 17.62 -3.22 -9.04
N SER A 179 17.46 -2.29 -9.98
CA SER A 179 16.67 -1.06 -9.77
C SER A 179 15.52 -0.92 -10.78
N TYR A 180 15.56 -1.70 -11.83
CA TYR A 180 14.66 -1.68 -12.96
C TYR A 180 13.39 -2.50 -12.68
N ASP A 181 12.23 -1.95 -13.05
CA ASP A 181 10.95 -2.65 -13.00
C ASP A 181 10.82 -3.59 -14.20
N GLY A 182 10.77 -4.90 -13.94
CA GLY A 182 10.62 -5.95 -14.95
C GLY A 182 9.23 -6.59 -14.92
N ALA A 183 9.19 -7.92 -14.92
CA ALA A 183 7.95 -8.68 -14.74
C ALA A 183 7.32 -8.51 -13.35
N ILE A 184 8.12 -8.13 -12.38
CA ILE A 184 7.73 -7.73 -11.03
C ILE A 184 8.37 -6.39 -10.70
N PRO A 185 7.84 -5.62 -9.72
CA PRO A 185 8.42 -4.36 -9.30
C PRO A 185 9.87 -4.52 -8.82
N SER A 186 10.72 -3.53 -9.08
CA SER A 186 12.07 -3.50 -8.54
C SER A 186 12.08 -3.59 -7.03
N ALA A 187 12.88 -4.51 -6.47
CA ALA A 187 13.02 -4.62 -5.02
C ALA A 187 13.65 -3.37 -4.40
N ASN A 188 14.59 -2.69 -5.07
CA ASN A 188 15.14 -1.40 -4.62
C ASN A 188 14.08 -0.28 -4.70
N GLY A 189 13.23 -0.27 -5.72
CA GLY A 189 12.12 0.68 -5.84
C GLY A 189 11.08 0.47 -4.72
N ILE A 190 10.72 -0.77 -4.41
CA ILE A 190 9.83 -1.08 -3.28
C ILE A 190 10.51 -0.76 -1.93
N ALA A 191 11.79 -1.04 -1.75
CA ALA A 191 12.52 -0.66 -0.54
C ALA A 191 12.54 0.86 -0.34
N TYR A 192 12.68 1.64 -1.42
CA TYR A 192 12.56 3.09 -1.36
C TYR A 192 11.17 3.52 -0.86
N GLN A 193 10.09 2.95 -1.41
CA GLN A 193 8.73 3.21 -0.91
C GLN A 193 8.58 2.84 0.57
N VAL A 194 9.11 1.70 0.98
CA VAL A 194 9.08 1.24 2.38
C VAL A 194 9.77 2.24 3.32
N LEU A 195 10.95 2.74 2.94
CA LEU A 195 11.69 3.72 3.74
C LEU A 195 10.92 5.05 3.87
N VAL A 196 10.35 5.55 2.77
CA VAL A 196 9.48 6.75 2.79
C VAL A 196 8.25 6.52 3.68
N LYS A 197 7.58 5.38 3.53
CA LYS A 197 6.43 5.02 4.37
C LYS A 197 6.79 4.94 5.85
N LEU A 198 7.93 4.33 6.20
CA LEU A 198 8.41 4.26 7.58
C LEU A 198 8.72 5.64 8.17
N ASN A 199 9.34 6.54 7.39
CA ASN A 199 9.55 7.93 7.84
C ASN A 199 8.22 8.62 8.18
N ASN A 200 7.16 8.37 7.40
CA ASN A 200 5.85 8.98 7.66
C ASN A 200 5.13 8.37 8.88
N ARG A 201 5.47 7.13 9.27
CA ARG A 201 4.78 6.36 10.33
C ARG A 201 5.56 6.25 11.63
N THR A 202 6.83 6.68 11.63
CA THR A 202 7.73 6.61 12.78
C THR A 202 8.44 7.93 12.99
N THR A 203 9.03 8.13 14.17
CA THR A 203 9.85 9.32 14.49
C THR A 203 11.34 9.07 14.24
N GLU A 204 11.68 8.00 13.53
CA GLU A 204 13.07 7.59 13.28
C GLU A 204 13.62 8.28 12.01
N PRO A 205 14.52 9.26 12.15
CA PRO A 205 15.00 10.05 11.01
C PRO A 205 15.95 9.31 10.07
N SER A 206 16.45 8.14 10.47
CA SER A 206 17.36 7.35 9.64
C SER A 206 16.69 6.82 8.37
N PHE A 207 15.38 6.61 8.38
CA PHE A 207 14.65 6.07 7.22
C PHE A 207 14.64 7.06 6.06
N ILE A 208 14.40 8.36 6.29
CA ILE A 208 14.41 9.32 5.18
C ILE A 208 15.83 9.54 4.65
N GLN A 209 16.84 9.57 5.51
CA GLN A 209 18.24 9.69 5.08
C GLN A 209 18.64 8.51 4.20
N GLN A 210 18.23 7.30 4.57
CA GLN A 210 18.50 6.11 3.79
C GLN A 210 17.71 6.07 2.47
N ALA A 211 16.48 6.57 2.46
CA ALA A 211 15.68 6.73 1.25
C ALA A 211 16.37 7.70 0.27
N GLU A 212 16.87 8.84 0.73
CA GLU A 212 17.60 9.80 -0.08
C GLU A 212 18.88 9.20 -0.68
N GLN A 213 19.64 8.44 0.11
CA GLN A 213 20.82 7.74 -0.37
C GLN A 213 20.46 6.68 -1.43
N LEU A 214 19.39 5.93 -1.20
CA LEU A 214 18.91 4.91 -2.14
C LEU A 214 18.47 5.54 -3.47
N LEU A 215 17.70 6.62 -3.42
CA LEU A 215 17.28 7.35 -4.61
C LEU A 215 18.47 7.93 -5.37
N SER A 216 19.44 8.52 -4.65
CA SER A 216 20.65 9.06 -5.23
C SER A 216 21.45 8.02 -6.00
N ALA A 217 21.54 6.77 -5.48
CA ALA A 217 22.29 5.68 -6.11
C ALA A 217 21.78 5.32 -7.52
N PHE A 218 20.51 5.56 -7.82
CA PHE A 218 19.86 5.20 -9.08
C PHE A 218 19.32 6.41 -9.86
N SER A 219 19.58 7.63 -9.39
CA SER A 219 19.01 8.84 -9.97
C SER A 219 19.38 9.06 -11.43
N ALA A 220 20.58 8.69 -11.85
CA ALA A 220 21.02 8.81 -13.24
C ALA A 220 20.21 7.90 -14.17
N ASP A 221 20.01 6.64 -13.77
CA ASP A 221 19.25 5.65 -14.54
C ASP A 221 17.76 6.04 -14.61
N ILE A 222 17.20 6.49 -13.47
CA ILE A 222 15.81 6.97 -13.37
C ILE A 222 15.58 8.17 -14.29
N ASN A 223 16.50 9.13 -14.33
CA ASN A 223 16.39 10.31 -15.19
C ASN A 223 16.50 9.95 -16.68
N GLN A 224 17.28 8.92 -17.02
CA GLN A 224 17.44 8.48 -18.39
C GLN A 224 16.19 7.77 -18.95
N ASP A 225 15.53 6.92 -18.14
CA ASP A 225 14.35 6.16 -18.53
C ASP A 225 13.35 6.03 -17.36
N PRO A 226 12.58 7.08 -17.04
CA PRO A 226 11.66 7.09 -15.89
C PRO A 226 10.61 5.98 -15.94
N TYR A 227 10.20 5.53 -17.13
CA TYR A 227 9.15 4.53 -17.29
C TYR A 227 9.55 3.16 -16.73
N SER A 228 10.81 2.81 -16.86
CA SER A 228 11.35 1.55 -16.35
C SER A 228 11.65 1.56 -14.84
N TYR A 229 11.37 2.67 -14.14
CA TYR A 229 11.59 2.85 -12.71
C TYR A 229 10.35 3.35 -11.98
N SER A 230 9.18 2.92 -12.43
CA SER A 230 7.87 3.35 -11.90
C SER A 230 7.76 3.17 -10.38
N SER A 231 8.36 2.11 -9.82
CA SER A 231 8.37 1.85 -8.39
C SER A 231 9.10 2.95 -7.59
N PHE A 232 10.22 3.48 -8.11
CA PHE A 232 10.92 4.62 -7.52
C PHE A 232 10.11 5.91 -7.68
N ILE A 233 9.55 6.17 -8.87
CA ILE A 233 8.74 7.37 -9.14
C ILE A 233 7.53 7.42 -8.20
N LEU A 234 6.86 6.30 -7.96
CA LEU A 234 5.76 6.24 -7.02
C LEU A 234 6.21 6.59 -5.60
N GLY A 235 7.32 6.05 -5.14
CA GLY A 235 7.89 6.38 -3.83
C GLY A 235 8.31 7.84 -3.70
N PHE A 236 8.89 8.42 -4.76
CA PHE A 236 9.24 9.83 -4.83
C PHE A 236 8.01 10.74 -4.75
N ASN A 237 6.95 10.38 -5.45
CA ASN A 237 5.66 11.07 -5.37
C ASN A 237 5.11 11.05 -3.93
N HIS A 238 5.18 9.90 -3.25
CA HIS A 238 4.78 9.78 -1.83
C HIS A 238 5.65 10.63 -0.88
N ALA A 239 6.94 10.80 -1.18
CA ALA A 239 7.84 11.62 -0.38
C ALA A 239 7.52 13.13 -0.48
N ILE A 240 7.14 13.61 -1.67
CA ILE A 240 6.88 15.04 -1.93
C ILE A 240 5.43 15.42 -1.60
N PHE A 241 4.46 14.65 -2.08
CA PHE A 241 3.04 15.01 -2.05
C PHE A 241 2.25 14.32 -0.96
N THR A 242 2.90 13.56 -0.09
CA THR A 242 2.27 12.62 0.83
C THR A 242 1.51 11.50 0.11
N GLU A 243 1.21 10.43 0.79
CA GLU A 243 0.46 9.33 0.20
C GLU A 243 -0.97 9.79 -0.09
N ALA A 244 -1.38 9.77 -1.35
CA ALA A 244 -2.77 10.00 -1.74
C ALA A 244 -3.58 8.73 -1.43
N ALA A 245 -3.85 8.51 -0.16
CA ALA A 245 -4.55 7.33 0.36
C ALA A 245 -5.57 7.75 1.40
N ASN A 246 -6.56 6.90 1.62
CA ASN A 246 -7.53 7.08 2.69
C ASN A 246 -6.91 7.03 4.10
N VAL A 247 -5.65 6.59 4.22
CA VAL A 247 -4.85 6.64 5.46
C VAL A 247 -3.62 7.48 5.22
N GLN A 248 -3.47 8.52 6.02
CA GLN A 248 -2.35 9.45 5.98
C GLN A 248 -1.80 9.67 7.40
N TYR A 249 -0.62 10.26 7.48
CA TYR A 249 0.04 10.49 8.76
C TYR A 249 0.53 11.93 8.87
N ALA A 250 0.31 12.54 10.04
CA ALA A 250 0.88 13.81 10.40
C ALA A 250 1.95 13.64 11.47
N TYR A 251 2.92 14.56 11.48
CA TYR A 251 3.98 14.63 12.49
C TYR A 251 4.71 13.29 12.69
N GLN A 252 5.11 12.68 11.58
CA GLN A 252 5.86 11.40 11.60
C GLN A 252 5.14 10.31 12.42
N GLY A 253 3.90 10.05 12.07
CA GLY A 253 3.11 8.98 12.69
C GLY A 253 2.53 9.28 14.07
N ARG A 254 2.69 10.51 14.61
CA ARG A 254 2.04 10.89 15.88
C ARG A 254 0.53 10.96 15.75
N ILE A 255 0.04 11.33 14.58
CA ILE A 255 -1.38 11.37 14.24
C ILE A 255 -1.60 10.56 12.97
N ARG A 256 -2.47 9.58 13.05
CA ARG A 256 -3.00 8.84 11.90
C ARG A 256 -4.35 9.44 11.53
N VAL A 257 -4.52 9.75 10.26
CA VAL A 257 -5.75 10.28 9.67
C VAL A 257 -6.33 9.22 8.74
N HIS A 258 -7.54 8.77 8.99
CA HIS A 258 -8.24 7.80 8.15
C HIS A 258 -9.56 8.39 7.68
N THR A 259 -9.70 8.57 6.36
CA THR A 259 -10.94 8.97 5.71
C THR A 259 -11.72 7.75 5.25
N GLN A 260 -13.01 7.76 5.50
CA GLN A 260 -13.95 6.71 5.10
C GLN A 260 -15.19 7.33 4.48
N THR A 261 -15.51 6.93 3.27
CA THR A 261 -16.80 7.25 2.65
C THR A 261 -17.86 6.35 3.27
N LEU A 262 -18.91 6.92 3.82
CA LEU A 262 -20.05 6.19 4.37
C LEU A 262 -21.13 6.00 3.30
N ASP A 263 -21.51 7.11 2.66
CA ASP A 263 -22.41 7.19 1.51
C ASP A 263 -21.85 8.23 0.53
N ASN A 264 -22.48 8.40 -0.64
CA ASN A 264 -21.99 9.31 -1.68
C ASN A 264 -21.74 10.74 -1.19
N ASP A 265 -22.46 11.19 -0.16
CA ASP A 265 -22.42 12.55 0.37
C ASP A 265 -21.87 12.64 1.80
N GLU A 266 -21.55 11.51 2.43
CA GLU A 266 -21.10 11.48 3.81
C GLU A 266 -19.70 10.87 3.95
N LEU A 267 -18.82 11.63 4.60
CA LEU A 267 -17.46 11.20 4.93
C LEU A 267 -17.23 11.20 6.43
N LEU A 268 -16.44 10.24 6.89
CA LEU A 268 -15.95 10.18 8.25
C LEU A 268 -14.42 10.31 8.25
N VAL A 269 -13.93 11.30 8.98
CA VAL A 269 -12.48 11.49 9.22
C VAL A 269 -12.16 11.05 10.63
N ASN A 270 -11.45 9.93 10.75
CA ASN A 270 -11.01 9.36 12.02
C ASN A 270 -9.56 9.78 12.28
N LEU A 271 -9.32 10.48 13.38
CA LEU A 271 -8.00 10.83 13.87
C LEU A 271 -7.63 9.89 15.01
N SER A 272 -6.47 9.23 14.92
CA SER A 272 -5.90 8.42 16.01
C SER A 272 -4.58 9.04 16.43
N LEU A 273 -4.45 9.37 17.70
CA LEU A 273 -3.30 10.07 18.25
C LEU A 273 -2.44 9.12 19.06
N ASN A 274 -1.13 9.24 18.93
CA ASN A 274 -0.22 8.50 19.80
C ASN A 274 -0.33 8.98 21.25
N PRO A 275 -0.13 8.11 22.25
CA PRO A 275 -0.07 8.52 23.65
C PRO A 275 0.88 9.70 23.86
N LEU A 276 0.56 10.57 24.79
CA LEU A 276 1.27 11.82 25.12
C LEU A 276 1.09 12.96 24.10
N TRP A 277 0.37 12.75 23.01
CA TRP A 277 0.02 13.78 22.04
C TRP A 277 -1.48 14.04 22.03
N HIS A 278 -1.82 15.30 21.82
CA HIS A 278 -3.18 15.79 21.61
C HIS A 278 -3.19 16.83 20.48
N ILE A 279 -4.35 17.11 19.98
CA ILE A 279 -4.56 18.24 19.06
C ILE A 279 -5.55 19.21 19.68
N ASN A 280 -5.47 20.47 19.28
CA ASN A 280 -6.50 21.43 19.68
C ASN A 280 -7.86 20.99 19.13
N SER A 281 -8.94 21.20 19.87
CA SER A 281 -10.29 20.95 19.36
C SER A 281 -10.65 21.94 18.23
N ASN A 282 -11.79 21.78 17.63
CA ASN A 282 -12.32 22.77 16.67
C ASN A 282 -12.66 24.12 17.31
N GLN A 283 -12.71 24.20 18.65
CA GLN A 283 -12.95 25.39 19.44
C GLN A 283 -11.93 25.47 20.57
N PRO A 284 -10.66 25.84 20.27
CA PRO A 284 -9.59 25.88 21.26
C PRO A 284 -9.73 27.11 22.12
N ILE A 285 -10.40 27.30 23.03
CA ILE A 285 -10.67 28.42 23.99
C ILE A 285 -9.73 29.65 23.84
N GLN A 286 -8.45 29.44 23.46
CA GLN A 286 -7.45 30.51 23.29
C GLN A 286 -7.22 30.82 21.80
N ASP A 287 -7.27 32.10 21.43
CA ASP A 287 -7.08 32.59 20.05
C ASP A 287 -5.68 32.30 19.46
N SER A 288 -4.69 32.11 20.33
CA SER A 288 -3.31 31.77 19.92
C SER A 288 -3.14 30.32 19.44
N LEU A 289 -4.11 29.45 19.70
CA LEU A 289 -4.09 28.03 19.34
C LEU A 289 -4.78 27.80 18.00
N ILE A 290 -4.19 26.96 17.18
CA ILE A 290 -4.77 26.62 15.88
C ILE A 290 -5.82 25.53 16.05
N ALA A 291 -7.06 25.85 15.68
CA ALA A 291 -8.17 24.91 15.73
C ALA A 291 -8.01 23.76 14.73
N THR A 292 -8.45 22.56 15.11
CA THR A 292 -8.66 21.46 14.14
C THR A 292 -9.83 21.82 13.26
N LYS A 293 -9.59 21.95 11.93
CA LYS A 293 -10.57 22.41 10.97
C LYS A 293 -10.46 21.68 9.64
N ILE A 294 -11.60 21.32 9.05
CA ILE A 294 -11.67 20.81 7.69
C ILE A 294 -12.32 21.88 6.80
N THR A 295 -11.72 22.10 5.63
CA THR A 295 -12.22 23.02 4.62
C THR A 295 -12.26 22.33 3.26
N ASN A 296 -13.23 22.72 2.43
CA ASN A 296 -13.33 22.24 1.06
C ASN A 296 -12.43 23.08 0.14
N LEU A 297 -11.58 22.42 -0.65
CA LEU A 297 -10.74 23.05 -1.66
C LEU A 297 -11.39 23.02 -3.05
N ASP A 298 -12.26 22.05 -3.31
CA ASP A 298 -12.96 21.89 -4.60
C ASP A 298 -14.37 22.51 -4.55
N THR A 299 -14.43 23.82 -4.43
CA THR A 299 -15.70 24.56 -4.32
C THR A 299 -16.50 24.62 -5.62
N GLN A 300 -15.93 24.20 -6.75
CA GLN A 300 -16.63 24.16 -8.03
C GLN A 300 -17.51 22.91 -8.14
N ASN A 301 -17.04 21.79 -7.65
CA ASN A 301 -17.72 20.50 -7.77
C ASN A 301 -18.46 20.09 -6.51
N TRP A 302 -18.05 20.61 -5.34
CA TRP A 302 -18.56 20.21 -4.05
C TRP A 302 -18.84 21.39 -3.12
N THR A 303 -19.87 21.27 -2.29
CA THR A 303 -20.10 22.13 -1.11
C THR A 303 -19.97 21.27 0.15
N LEU A 304 -19.22 21.73 1.14
CA LEU A 304 -19.26 21.20 2.50
C LEU A 304 -20.48 21.82 3.20
N GLU A 305 -21.58 21.06 3.30
CA GLU A 305 -22.83 21.53 3.90
C GLU A 305 -22.76 21.56 5.43
N ASP A 306 -22.15 20.54 6.01
CA ASP A 306 -22.05 20.41 7.48
C ASP A 306 -20.74 19.69 7.88
N SER A 307 -20.28 19.97 9.10
CA SER A 307 -19.17 19.32 9.74
C SER A 307 -19.42 19.12 11.22
N THR A 308 -19.58 17.89 11.65
CA THR A 308 -19.84 17.51 13.03
C THR A 308 -18.54 17.11 13.71
N TYR A 309 -18.09 17.90 14.68
CA TYR A 309 -16.91 17.64 15.48
C TYR A 309 -17.28 17.01 16.82
N PRO A 310 -16.42 16.13 17.40
CA PRO A 310 -16.64 15.65 18.75
C PRO A 310 -16.49 16.77 19.78
N GLN A 311 -17.05 16.58 20.95
CA GLN A 311 -16.83 17.50 22.06
C GLN A 311 -15.37 17.45 22.53
N GLY A 312 -14.72 18.61 22.64
CA GLY A 312 -13.36 18.70 23.15
C GLY A 312 -13.31 18.47 24.66
N GLU A 313 -12.25 17.83 25.11
CA GLU A 313 -11.89 17.72 26.52
C GLU A 313 -11.21 18.99 27.03
N LEU A 314 -11.60 19.48 28.22
CA LEU A 314 -10.87 20.54 28.90
C LEU A 314 -9.64 20.00 29.62
N ALA A 315 -8.47 20.50 29.26
CA ALA A 315 -7.20 20.09 29.85
C ALA A 315 -6.38 21.31 30.32
N LYS A 316 -5.68 21.16 31.42
CA LYS A 316 -4.67 22.12 31.87
C LYS A 316 -3.30 21.54 31.58
N LEU A 317 -2.58 22.19 30.67
CA LEU A 317 -1.28 21.72 30.17
C LEU A 317 -0.14 22.58 30.72
N GLY A 318 1.05 22.02 30.79
CA GLY A 318 2.19 22.67 31.45
C GLY A 318 2.63 24.00 30.80
N PHE A 319 2.31 24.21 29.51
CA PHE A 319 2.62 25.45 28.79
C PHE A 319 1.51 26.51 28.86
N SER A 320 0.31 26.18 29.36
CA SER A 320 -0.83 27.11 29.46
C SER A 320 -1.26 27.36 30.89
N LYS A 321 -1.51 28.62 31.21
CA LYS A 321 -2.08 29.04 32.53
C LYS A 321 -3.54 28.65 32.66
N ASP A 322 -4.28 28.69 31.55
CA ASP A 322 -5.71 28.44 31.45
C ASP A 322 -6.00 27.06 30.87
N GLN A 323 -7.20 26.56 31.09
CA GLN A 323 -7.68 25.35 30.44
C GLN A 323 -7.83 25.58 28.94
N ILE A 324 -7.51 24.57 28.16
CA ILE A 324 -7.67 24.54 26.70
C ILE A 324 -8.55 23.36 26.33
N SER A 325 -9.22 23.45 25.16
CA SER A 325 -10.05 22.39 24.64
C SER A 325 -9.28 21.57 23.59
N ILE A 326 -9.17 20.27 23.82
CA ILE A 326 -8.33 19.36 23.03
C ILE A 326 -9.06 18.08 22.65
N TYR A 327 -8.51 17.37 21.65
CA TYR A 327 -8.81 15.96 21.37
C TYR A 327 -7.62 15.09 21.74
N LYS A 328 -7.90 13.99 22.45
CA LYS A 328 -6.93 12.95 22.84
C LYS A 328 -7.32 11.61 22.25
N ASP A 329 -6.37 10.70 22.13
CA ASP A 329 -6.52 9.32 21.71
C ASP A 329 -7.21 9.18 20.34
N GLN A 330 -8.47 9.59 20.22
CA GLN A 330 -9.26 9.52 19.00
C GLN A 330 -10.19 10.72 18.88
N ALA A 331 -10.35 11.19 17.64
CA ALA A 331 -11.40 12.15 17.28
C ALA A 331 -12.07 11.72 15.97
N LYS A 332 -13.40 11.78 15.92
CA LYS A 332 -14.20 11.42 14.74
C LYS A 332 -14.94 12.65 14.25
N ILE A 333 -14.68 13.05 13.03
CA ILE A 333 -15.28 14.24 12.41
C ILE A 333 -16.16 13.75 11.28
N GLY A 334 -17.46 13.96 11.38
CA GLY A 334 -18.44 13.69 10.32
C GLY A 334 -18.54 14.89 9.38
N LEU A 335 -18.59 14.61 8.07
CA LEU A 335 -18.73 15.64 7.04
C LEU A 335 -19.91 15.29 6.14
N LYS A 336 -20.73 16.28 5.83
CA LYS A 336 -21.79 16.18 4.83
C LYS A 336 -21.44 17.06 3.64
N LEU A 337 -21.32 16.44 2.49
CA LEU A 337 -20.92 17.05 1.23
C LEU A 337 -22.11 17.06 0.26
N LYS A 338 -22.15 18.03 -0.64
CA LYS A 338 -23.10 18.08 -1.74
C LYS A 338 -22.37 18.24 -3.05
N GLN A 339 -22.56 17.28 -3.94
CA GLN A 339 -21.99 17.32 -5.28
C GLN A 339 -22.85 18.19 -6.22
N HIS A 340 -22.19 18.98 -7.05
CA HIS A 340 -22.84 19.80 -8.09
C HIS A 340 -22.67 19.22 -9.49
N SER A 341 -21.62 18.45 -9.71
CA SER A 341 -21.30 17.81 -10.98
C SER A 341 -22.17 16.57 -11.23
N LYS A 342 -22.56 16.32 -12.49
CA LYS A 342 -23.25 15.08 -12.89
C LYS A 342 -22.29 13.88 -12.95
N THR A 343 -21.00 14.12 -13.14
CA THR A 343 -19.97 13.09 -13.12
C THR A 343 -19.34 13.06 -11.75
N TYR A 344 -19.19 11.88 -11.16
CA TYR A 344 -18.55 11.76 -9.87
C TYR A 344 -17.09 12.23 -9.94
N ILE A 345 -16.73 13.16 -9.08
CA ILE A 345 -15.37 13.68 -8.89
C ILE A 345 -15.07 13.55 -7.41
N THR A 346 -13.97 12.92 -7.06
CA THR A 346 -13.57 12.79 -5.65
C THR A 346 -13.32 14.15 -5.02
N PRO A 347 -13.95 14.49 -3.88
CA PRO A 347 -13.75 15.78 -3.22
C PRO A 347 -12.31 15.94 -2.72
N THR A 348 -11.81 17.16 -2.77
CA THR A 348 -10.51 17.53 -2.20
C THR A 348 -10.74 18.43 -0.99
N LEU A 349 -10.39 17.92 0.18
CA LEU A 349 -10.57 18.62 1.45
C LEU A 349 -9.21 18.90 2.10
N LEU A 350 -9.13 19.94 2.92
CA LEU A 350 -7.94 20.31 3.67
C LEU A 350 -8.22 20.20 5.17
N LEU A 351 -7.52 19.31 5.85
CA LEU A 351 -7.50 19.21 7.30
C LEU A 351 -6.34 20.05 7.82
N THR A 352 -6.64 21.05 8.63
CA THR A 352 -5.66 21.83 9.41
C THR A 352 -5.69 21.35 10.84
N LEU A 353 -4.53 21.13 11.46
CA LEU A 353 -4.40 20.73 12.85
C LEU A 353 -3.05 21.16 13.45
N GLN A 354 -2.99 21.19 14.77
CA GLN A 354 -1.77 21.45 15.52
C GLN A 354 -1.63 20.42 16.65
N ALA A 355 -0.54 19.65 16.61
CA ALA A 355 -0.23 18.67 17.65
C ALA A 355 0.58 19.30 18.77
N CYS A 356 0.19 19.00 19.99
CA CYS A 356 0.87 19.43 21.21
C CYS A 356 1.11 18.23 22.15
N SER A 357 2.15 18.34 22.95
CA SER A 357 2.37 17.51 24.12
C SER A 357 2.18 18.38 25.40
N ASP A 358 2.38 17.82 26.57
CA ASP A 358 2.34 18.60 27.82
C ASP A 358 3.41 19.70 27.90
N LYS A 359 4.41 19.66 27.02
CA LYS A 359 5.59 20.54 27.05
C LYS A 359 5.69 21.51 25.88
N VAL A 360 5.22 21.10 24.70
CA VAL A 360 5.43 21.85 23.47
C VAL A 360 4.33 21.61 22.46
N CYS A 361 3.98 22.66 21.70
CA CYS A 361 3.19 22.57 20.49
C CYS A 361 4.11 22.59 19.26
N LEU A 362 3.87 21.68 18.33
CA LEU A 362 4.53 21.67 17.03
C LEU A 362 3.92 22.75 16.12
N PRO A 363 4.63 23.20 15.08
CA PRO A 363 4.03 24.07 14.09
C PRO A 363 2.76 23.45 13.50
N PRO A 364 1.72 24.26 13.18
CA PRO A 364 0.53 23.76 12.52
C PRO A 364 0.87 23.06 11.21
N THR A 365 0.10 22.05 10.85
CA THR A 365 0.22 21.36 9.57
C THR A 365 -1.12 21.24 8.88
N THR A 366 -1.07 21.02 7.55
CA THR A 366 -2.24 20.77 6.72
C THR A 366 -2.08 19.44 5.99
N ILE A 367 -3.18 18.70 5.87
CA ILE A 367 -3.23 17.43 5.15
C ILE A 367 -4.33 17.54 4.10
N THR A 368 -4.01 17.26 2.84
CA THR A 368 -5.01 17.14 1.78
C THR A 368 -5.67 15.77 1.87
N LEU A 369 -6.94 15.75 2.21
CA LEU A 369 -7.75 14.53 2.28
C LEU A 369 -8.34 14.24 0.89
N LYS A 370 -8.14 13.02 0.41
CA LYS A 370 -8.76 12.45 -0.79
C LYS A 370 -9.43 11.15 -0.37
N PRO A 371 -10.72 11.18 -0.04
CA PRO A 371 -11.47 10.00 0.40
C PRO A 371 -11.65 8.95 -0.71
#